data_43073e4fc2784bece7c2720a1348952f
#
_entry.id   43073e4fc2784bece7c2720a1348952f
#
_cell.length_a   1.000
_cell.length_b   1.000
_cell.length_c   1.000
_cell.angle_alpha   90.00
_cell.angle_beta   90.00
_cell.angle_gamma   90.00
#
_symmetry.space_group_name_H-M   'P 1'
#
loop_
_entity.id
_entity.type
_entity.pdbx_description
1 polymer ?
#
loop_
_entity_poly.entity_id
_entity_poly.type
_entity_poly.pdbx_seq_one_letter_code
_entity_poly.pdbx_strand_id
1 'polypeptide(L)'
;YDPDAALQGRRLDRPWSGRVWPSANSHVADAIARVAIHHLPALRAHLTEFVTKFVRMMFWEGDASRPNSFEHYHPVSGRPSAYRGLDDCQHSWVNDLIVQYVIGLRPDGEGRCVVETMQFGLDGFEAMGLPMQGHAVEVVLAGGQVKVMVAGREAATGRVGEPIRVRL
;
A
#
# COMPACT_ATOMS: atom_id res chain seq x y z
N TYR A 1 -7.38 9.03 26.71
CA TYR A 1 -7.39 8.08 25.61
C TYR A 1 -8.02 6.75 26.06
N ASP A 2 -9.13 6.37 25.45
CA ASP A 2 -9.80 5.10 25.69
C ASP A 2 -10.01 4.39 24.34
N PRO A 3 -9.17 3.42 23.99
CA PRO A 3 -9.26 2.70 22.73
C PRO A 3 -10.57 1.90 22.60
N ASP A 4 -11.17 1.49 23.72
CA ASP A 4 -12.38 0.67 23.73
C ASP A 4 -13.67 1.50 23.63
N ALA A 5 -13.60 2.81 23.84
CA ALA A 5 -14.78 3.67 23.78
C ALA A 5 -15.51 3.60 22.42
N ALA A 6 -14.77 3.40 21.34
CA ALA A 6 -15.34 3.22 20.01
C ALA A 6 -16.11 1.90 19.85
N LEU A 7 -15.67 0.84 20.54
CA LEU A 7 -16.30 -0.49 20.49
C LEU A 7 -17.56 -0.57 21.38
N GLN A 8 -17.67 0.34 22.35
CA GLN A 8 -18.81 0.37 23.29
C GLN A 8 -20.03 1.13 22.73
N GLY A 9 -20.01 1.56 21.48
CA GLY A 9 -21.11 2.29 20.84
C GLY A 9 -21.35 3.68 21.44
N ARG A 10 -20.42 4.18 22.26
CA ARG A 10 -20.53 5.51 22.84
C ARG A 10 -20.16 6.56 21.79
N ARG A 11 -21.01 7.58 21.68
CA ARG A 11 -20.67 8.77 20.88
C ARG A 11 -19.42 9.42 21.47
N LEU A 12 -18.36 9.45 20.69
CA LEU A 12 -17.13 10.11 21.08
C LEU A 12 -17.18 11.57 20.62
N ASP A 13 -17.09 12.48 21.57
CA ASP A 13 -16.98 13.91 21.27
C ASP A 13 -15.66 14.25 20.58
N ARG A 14 -14.71 13.32 20.59
CA ARG A 14 -13.37 13.47 20.00
C ARG A 14 -12.96 12.22 19.22
N PRO A 15 -13.52 12.00 18.02
CA PRO A 15 -13.24 10.81 17.20
C PRO A 15 -11.77 10.71 16.75
N TRP A 16 -11.03 11.81 16.79
CA TRP A 16 -9.62 11.89 16.41
C TRP A 16 -8.65 11.29 17.45
N SER A 17 -9.11 11.08 18.68
CA SER A 17 -8.25 10.60 19.76
C SER A 17 -8.31 9.08 19.84
N GLY A 18 -7.17 8.44 19.61
CA GLY A 18 -6.98 7.05 19.93
C GLY A 18 -7.36 6.03 18.86
N ARG A 19 -7.75 6.45 17.67
CA ARG A 19 -8.06 5.57 16.56
C ARG A 19 -6.95 5.55 15.54
N VAL A 20 -6.87 4.45 14.79
CA VAL A 20 -6.00 4.35 13.62
C VAL A 20 -6.75 4.90 12.41
N TRP A 21 -6.18 5.89 11.78
CA TRP A 21 -6.72 6.53 10.58
C TRP A 21 -5.94 6.10 9.35
N PRO A 22 -6.56 5.41 8.39
CA PRO A 22 -5.89 4.99 7.16
C PRO A 22 -5.25 6.15 6.41
N SER A 23 -5.88 7.32 6.39
CA SER A 23 -5.31 8.54 5.79
C SER A 23 -3.97 8.91 6.42
N ALA A 24 -3.90 8.97 7.75
CA ALA A 24 -2.66 9.26 8.46
C ALA A 24 -1.60 8.17 8.24
N ASN A 25 -2.01 6.90 8.28
CA ASN A 25 -1.11 5.77 8.02
C ASN A 25 -0.54 5.81 6.60
N SER A 26 -1.33 6.21 5.60
CA SER A 26 -0.86 6.33 4.21
C SER A 26 0.25 7.38 4.10
N HIS A 27 0.08 8.53 4.74
CA HIS A 27 1.11 9.58 4.76
C HIS A 27 2.39 9.13 5.48
N VAL A 28 2.25 8.42 6.61
CA VAL A 28 3.40 7.88 7.34
C VAL A 28 4.14 6.83 6.50
N ALA A 29 3.41 5.92 5.86
CA ALA A 29 3.99 4.91 4.98
C ALA A 29 4.74 5.54 3.80
N ASP A 30 4.15 6.54 3.13
CA ASP A 30 4.79 7.27 2.04
C ASP A 30 6.06 7.98 2.50
N ALA A 31 6.03 8.62 3.67
CA ALA A 31 7.21 9.27 4.24
C ALA A 31 8.33 8.26 4.54
N ILE A 32 8.01 7.13 5.20
CA ILE A 32 9.00 6.07 5.46
C ILE A 32 9.57 5.53 4.15
N ALA A 33 8.73 5.30 3.14
CA ALA A 33 9.14 4.79 1.85
C ALA A 33 10.11 5.73 1.14
N ARG A 34 9.81 7.02 1.08
CA ARG A 34 10.69 8.02 0.48
C ARG A 34 12.06 8.07 1.16
N VAL A 35 12.07 8.04 2.49
CA VAL A 35 13.34 8.02 3.24
C VAL A 35 14.08 6.70 3.00
N ALA A 36 13.39 5.56 2.99
CA ALA A 36 13.98 4.26 2.75
C ALA A 36 14.59 4.10 1.34
N ILE A 37 13.94 4.70 0.33
CA ILE A 37 14.40 4.64 -1.05
C ILE A 37 15.60 5.56 -1.29
N HIS A 38 15.54 6.80 -0.80
CA HIS A 38 16.46 7.84 -1.20
C HIS A 38 17.58 8.13 -0.21
N HIS A 39 17.40 7.76 1.08
CA HIS A 39 18.32 8.21 2.13
C HIS A 39 18.78 7.10 3.07
N LEU A 40 17.89 6.24 3.55
CA LEU A 40 18.21 5.25 4.58
C LEU A 40 17.61 3.87 4.26
N PRO A 41 18.27 3.05 3.44
CA PRO A 41 17.76 1.74 3.01
C PRO A 41 17.41 0.78 4.16
N ALA A 42 18.01 0.95 5.34
CA ALA A 42 17.69 0.16 6.52
C ALA A 42 16.20 0.26 6.95
N LEU A 43 15.51 1.34 6.58
CA LEU A 43 14.08 1.50 6.86
C LEU A 43 13.17 0.63 5.97
N ARG A 44 13.70 -0.04 4.94
CA ARG A 44 12.89 -0.92 4.06
C ARG A 44 12.19 -2.03 4.83
N ALA A 45 12.84 -2.62 5.83
CA ALA A 45 12.23 -3.64 6.67
C ALA A 45 11.04 -3.09 7.49
N HIS A 46 11.19 -1.89 8.06
CA HIS A 46 10.10 -1.23 8.77
C HIS A 46 8.94 -0.84 7.85
N LEU A 47 9.24 -0.37 6.64
CA LEU A 47 8.23 -0.09 5.63
C LEU A 47 7.44 -1.35 5.28
N THR A 48 8.14 -2.46 5.01
CA THR A 48 7.52 -3.74 4.67
C THR A 48 6.58 -4.21 5.78
N GLU A 49 7.04 -4.16 7.03
CA GLU A 49 6.21 -4.52 8.18
C GLU A 49 4.98 -3.61 8.31
N PHE A 50 5.18 -2.30 8.22
CA PHE A 50 4.11 -1.30 8.36
C PHE A 50 3.04 -1.47 7.27
N VAL A 51 3.46 -1.53 6.00
CA VAL A 51 2.53 -1.67 4.87
C VAL A 51 1.80 -3.01 4.91
N THR A 52 2.49 -4.11 5.27
CA THR A 52 1.86 -5.42 5.43
C THR A 52 0.75 -5.40 6.48
N LYS A 53 1.02 -4.82 7.65
CA LYS A 53 0.01 -4.67 8.72
C LYS A 53 -1.14 -3.78 8.28
N PHE A 54 -0.83 -2.70 7.57
CA PHE A 54 -1.85 -1.78 7.07
C PHE A 54 -2.75 -2.44 6.02
N VAL A 55 -2.18 -3.16 5.05
CA VAL A 55 -2.97 -3.91 4.06
C VAL A 55 -3.85 -4.95 4.76
N ARG A 56 -3.30 -5.72 5.72
CA ARG A 56 -4.09 -6.70 6.47
C ARG A 56 -5.25 -6.08 7.24
N MET A 57 -5.10 -4.88 7.76
CA MET A 57 -6.16 -4.16 8.45
C MET A 57 -7.33 -3.81 7.51
N MET A 58 -7.09 -3.71 6.19
CA MET A 58 -8.13 -3.50 5.18
C MET A 58 -8.96 -4.77 4.89
N PHE A 59 -8.72 -5.83 5.62
CA PHE A 59 -9.49 -7.08 5.53
C PHE A 59 -9.94 -7.49 6.93
N TRP A 60 -11.21 -7.87 7.06
CA TRP A 60 -11.80 -8.24 8.34
C TRP A 60 -11.01 -9.38 8.99
N GLU A 61 -10.39 -9.10 10.13
CA GLU A 61 -9.51 -10.05 10.84
C GLU A 61 -8.38 -10.65 9.96
N GLY A 62 -7.98 -9.94 8.90
CA GLY A 62 -6.96 -10.37 7.95
C GLY A 62 -7.43 -11.42 6.94
N ASP A 63 -8.73 -11.69 6.85
CA ASP A 63 -9.33 -12.61 5.89
C ASP A 63 -9.47 -11.92 4.53
N ALA A 64 -8.67 -12.34 3.55
CA ALA A 64 -8.64 -11.75 2.20
C ALA A 64 -9.97 -11.85 1.44
N SER A 65 -10.86 -12.75 1.83
CA SER A 65 -12.21 -12.86 1.24
C SER A 65 -13.19 -11.81 1.79
N ARG A 66 -12.80 -11.06 2.82
CA ARG A 66 -13.64 -10.11 3.54
C ARG A 66 -13.03 -8.71 3.58
N PRO A 67 -12.91 -8.04 2.41
CA PRO A 67 -12.35 -6.69 2.36
C PRO A 67 -13.23 -5.72 3.18
N ASN A 68 -12.57 -4.82 3.90
CA ASN A 68 -13.22 -3.74 4.62
C ASN A 68 -12.39 -2.46 4.51
N SER A 69 -13.00 -1.37 4.13
CA SER A 69 -12.34 -0.06 4.01
C SER A 69 -13.12 0.95 4.84
N PHE A 70 -12.73 1.10 6.09
CA PHE A 70 -13.39 2.00 7.04
C PHE A 70 -12.60 3.28 7.26
N GLU A 71 -13.25 4.29 7.78
CA GLU A 71 -12.61 5.57 8.09
C GLU A 71 -11.56 5.44 9.19
N HIS A 72 -11.80 4.57 10.17
CA HIS A 72 -10.87 4.37 11.29
C HIS A 72 -11.01 2.98 11.92
N TYR A 73 -9.95 2.58 12.60
CA TYR A 73 -9.82 1.25 13.20
C TYR A 73 -9.36 1.33 14.66
N HIS A 74 -9.62 0.26 15.39
CA HIS A 74 -9.14 0.11 16.76
C HIS A 74 -7.62 -0.14 16.76
N PRO A 75 -6.82 0.61 17.56
CA PRO A 75 -5.36 0.59 17.47
C PRO A 75 -4.70 -0.72 17.91
N VAL A 76 -5.37 -1.51 18.74
CA VAL A 76 -4.82 -2.77 19.24
C VAL A 76 -5.32 -3.96 18.43
N SER A 77 -6.63 -4.03 18.17
CA SER A 77 -7.22 -5.19 17.48
C SER A 77 -7.22 -5.07 15.96
N GLY A 78 -7.04 -3.87 15.40
CA GLY A 78 -7.18 -3.62 13.96
C GLY A 78 -8.61 -3.79 13.43
N ARG A 79 -9.61 -3.97 14.31
CA ARG A 79 -11.01 -4.08 13.89
C ARG A 79 -11.57 -2.73 13.49
N PRO A 80 -12.45 -2.66 12.48
CA PRO A 80 -13.12 -1.43 12.13
C PRO A 80 -13.85 -0.83 13.32
N SER A 81 -13.71 0.46 13.53
CA SER A 81 -14.51 1.18 14.51
C SER A 81 -15.78 1.65 13.82
N ALA A 82 -16.79 0.82 13.77
CA ALA A 82 -18.06 1.08 13.12
C ALA A 82 -18.93 2.07 13.90
N TYR A 83 -18.52 3.33 13.94
CA TYR A 83 -19.29 4.37 14.63
C TYR A 83 -20.51 4.82 13.81
N ARG A 84 -20.35 4.94 12.49
CA ARG A 84 -21.40 5.35 11.55
C ARG A 84 -21.73 4.28 10.52
N GLY A 85 -21.06 3.13 10.59
CA GLY A 85 -21.24 2.05 9.62
C GLY A 85 -20.68 2.39 8.24
N LEU A 86 -21.42 2.02 7.20
CA LEU A 86 -21.02 2.23 5.81
C LEU A 86 -21.13 3.69 5.33
N ASP A 87 -21.72 4.57 6.14
CA ASP A 87 -21.89 5.99 5.82
C ASP A 87 -20.64 6.83 6.13
N ASP A 88 -19.61 6.23 6.75
CA ASP A 88 -18.35 6.91 7.02
C ASP A 88 -17.49 6.99 5.76
N CYS A 89 -16.55 7.95 5.74
CA CYS A 89 -15.57 8.05 4.67
C CYS A 89 -14.73 6.78 4.61
N GLN A 90 -14.65 6.21 3.40
CA GLN A 90 -13.81 5.04 3.16
C GLN A 90 -12.48 5.47 2.56
N HIS A 91 -11.38 5.03 3.16
CA HIS A 91 -10.03 5.40 2.71
C HIS A 91 -9.37 4.25 1.96
N SER A 92 -9.27 4.40 0.64
CA SER A 92 -8.65 3.41 -0.25
C SER A 92 -7.18 3.72 -0.60
N TRP A 93 -6.54 4.67 0.07
CA TRP A 93 -5.16 5.09 -0.23
C TRP A 93 -4.11 4.00 -0.04
N VAL A 94 -4.45 2.93 0.66
CA VAL A 94 -3.62 1.72 0.73
C VAL A 94 -3.32 1.14 -0.67
N ASN A 95 -4.23 1.32 -1.63
CA ASN A 95 -4.02 0.86 -3.00
C ASN A 95 -2.84 1.59 -3.67
N ASP A 96 -2.69 2.89 -3.40
CA ASP A 96 -1.55 3.64 -3.91
C ASP A 96 -0.23 3.14 -3.32
N LEU A 97 -0.22 2.75 -2.05
CA LEU A 97 0.96 2.15 -1.42
C LEU A 97 1.32 0.79 -2.04
N ILE A 98 0.29 -0.01 -2.38
CA ILE A 98 0.50 -1.28 -3.08
C ILE A 98 1.14 -1.02 -4.45
N VAL A 99 0.58 -0.11 -5.25
CA VAL A 99 1.12 0.20 -6.58
C VAL A 99 2.53 0.78 -6.48
N GLN A 100 2.74 1.76 -5.60
CA GLN A 100 4.00 2.49 -5.54
C GLN A 100 5.15 1.72 -4.86
N TYR A 101 4.85 0.85 -3.89
CA TYR A 101 5.89 0.25 -3.05
C TYR A 101 5.89 -1.28 -3.07
N VAL A 102 4.74 -1.97 -3.16
CA VAL A 102 4.71 -3.43 -3.30
C VAL A 102 5.02 -3.83 -4.74
N ILE A 103 4.25 -3.32 -5.70
CA ILE A 103 4.52 -3.50 -7.13
C ILE A 103 5.75 -2.69 -7.52
N GLY A 104 5.89 -1.49 -6.97
CA GLY A 104 7.03 -0.63 -7.13
C GLY A 104 6.95 0.34 -8.31
N LEU A 105 5.78 0.49 -8.93
CA LEU A 105 5.60 1.35 -10.10
C LEU A 105 5.45 2.81 -9.70
N ARG A 106 6.38 3.65 -10.13
CA ARG A 106 6.40 5.10 -9.84
C ARG A 106 6.81 5.89 -11.10
N PRO A 107 6.36 7.15 -11.25
CA PRO A 107 6.87 8.02 -12.31
C PRO A 107 8.35 8.36 -12.08
N ASP A 108 9.14 8.45 -13.15
CA ASP A 108 10.56 8.81 -13.16
C ASP A 108 10.83 9.92 -14.21
N GLY A 109 10.09 11.01 -14.10
CA GLY A 109 10.08 12.11 -15.05
C GLY A 109 9.12 11.89 -16.22
N GLU A 110 9.17 12.80 -17.20
CA GLU A 110 8.29 12.77 -18.36
C GLU A 110 8.65 11.57 -19.28
N GLY A 111 7.63 10.81 -19.69
CA GLY A 111 7.78 9.65 -20.58
C GLY A 111 8.60 8.50 -19.97
N ARG A 112 8.75 8.45 -18.63
CA ARG A 112 9.50 7.38 -17.97
C ARG A 112 8.83 6.94 -16.67
N CYS A 113 9.05 5.68 -16.33
CA CYS A 113 8.73 5.14 -15.02
C CYS A 113 9.87 4.30 -14.45
N VAL A 114 9.85 4.11 -13.15
CA VAL A 114 10.69 3.15 -12.47
C VAL A 114 9.81 2.09 -11.84
N VAL A 115 10.23 0.82 -11.95
CA VAL A 115 9.65 -0.30 -11.22
C VAL A 115 10.71 -0.81 -10.24
N GLU A 116 10.46 -0.67 -8.96
CA GLU A 116 11.32 -1.16 -7.90
C GLU A 116 10.45 -1.95 -6.91
N THR A 117 10.17 -3.20 -7.28
CA THR A 117 9.41 -4.13 -6.44
C THR A 117 10.19 -4.43 -5.18
N MET A 118 9.64 -4.11 -4.02
CA MET A 118 10.29 -4.38 -2.75
C MET A 118 10.00 -5.81 -2.27
N GLN A 119 10.87 -6.31 -1.36
CA GLN A 119 10.72 -7.65 -0.80
C GLN A 119 9.64 -7.67 0.30
N PHE A 120 8.40 -7.97 -0.09
CA PHE A 120 7.26 -8.16 0.83
C PHE A 120 7.01 -9.64 1.17
N GLY A 121 7.94 -10.52 0.86
CA GLY A 121 7.79 -11.96 1.08
C GLY A 121 6.77 -12.61 0.12
N LEU A 122 6.54 -12.00 -1.03
CA LEU A 122 5.68 -12.55 -2.08
C LEU A 122 6.51 -13.44 -3.00
N ASP A 123 6.03 -14.64 -3.28
CA ASP A 123 6.66 -15.57 -4.24
C ASP A 123 6.44 -15.12 -5.68
N GLY A 124 5.35 -14.42 -5.95
CA GLY A 124 5.02 -13.84 -7.24
C GLY A 124 3.70 -13.07 -7.24
N PHE A 125 3.52 -12.25 -8.28
CA PHE A 125 2.26 -11.58 -8.60
C PHE A 125 2.24 -11.17 -10.08
N GLU A 126 1.04 -10.91 -10.58
CA GLU A 126 0.79 -10.26 -11.86
C GLU A 126 -0.07 -9.03 -11.62
N ALA A 127 0.43 -7.85 -11.99
CA ALA A 127 -0.30 -6.59 -11.92
C ALA A 127 -0.45 -6.04 -13.34
N MET A 128 -1.68 -6.00 -13.82
CA MET A 128 -1.98 -5.68 -15.21
C MET A 128 -2.77 -4.38 -15.33
N GLY A 129 -2.62 -3.70 -16.48
CA GLY A 129 -3.41 -2.53 -16.81
C GLY A 129 -3.17 -1.32 -15.91
N LEU A 130 -1.99 -1.21 -15.28
CA LEU A 130 -1.66 -0.08 -14.41
C LEU A 130 -1.47 1.19 -15.25
N PRO A 131 -2.24 2.25 -15.01
CA PRO A 131 -2.10 3.49 -15.78
C PRO A 131 -0.84 4.25 -15.35
N MET A 132 0.01 4.59 -16.32
CA MET A 132 1.21 5.40 -16.10
C MET A 132 1.42 6.34 -17.28
N GLN A 133 1.21 7.64 -17.06
CA GLN A 133 1.40 8.71 -18.07
C GLN A 133 0.76 8.40 -19.44
N GLY A 134 -0.48 7.87 -19.43
CA GLY A 134 -1.22 7.53 -20.64
C GLY A 134 -0.93 6.15 -21.23
N HIS A 135 -0.02 5.39 -20.66
CA HIS A 135 0.32 4.03 -21.06
C HIS A 135 -0.22 2.99 -20.08
N ALA A 136 -0.55 1.80 -20.56
CA ALA A 136 -0.83 0.63 -19.75
C ALA A 136 0.49 -0.09 -19.43
N VAL A 137 0.81 -0.19 -18.15
CA VAL A 137 2.00 -0.91 -17.67
C VAL A 137 1.55 -2.19 -16.97
N GLU A 138 2.30 -3.26 -17.18
CA GLU A 138 2.11 -4.53 -16.50
C GLU A 138 3.41 -4.90 -15.79
N VAL A 139 3.29 -5.42 -14.57
CA VAL A 139 4.44 -5.85 -13.78
C VAL A 139 4.21 -7.27 -13.28
N VAL A 140 5.11 -8.15 -13.60
CA VAL A 140 5.06 -9.56 -13.21
C VAL A 140 6.29 -9.88 -12.35
N LEU A 141 6.05 -10.39 -11.14
CA LEU A 141 7.08 -10.97 -10.29
C LEU A 141 6.95 -12.49 -10.32
N ALA A 142 8.01 -13.19 -10.65
CA ALA A 142 8.09 -14.65 -10.58
C ALA A 142 9.53 -15.09 -10.31
N GLY A 143 9.72 -15.97 -9.32
CA GLY A 143 11.03 -16.52 -9.00
C GLY A 143 12.12 -15.49 -8.71
N GLY A 144 11.75 -14.36 -8.10
CA GLY A 144 12.66 -13.24 -7.78
C GLY A 144 13.03 -12.35 -8.97
N GLN A 145 12.47 -12.62 -10.16
CA GLN A 145 12.59 -11.77 -11.33
C GLN A 145 11.36 -10.91 -11.53
N VAL A 146 11.59 -9.66 -11.93
CA VAL A 146 10.55 -8.68 -12.23
C VAL A 146 10.59 -8.40 -13.74
N LYS A 147 9.47 -8.61 -14.41
CA LYS A 147 9.27 -8.29 -15.82
C LYS A 147 8.32 -7.11 -15.93
N VAL A 148 8.67 -6.14 -16.75
CA VAL A 148 7.84 -4.96 -17.03
C VAL A 148 7.41 -4.96 -18.48
N MET A 149 6.09 -4.85 -18.71
CA MET A 149 5.49 -4.72 -20.02
C MET A 149 4.91 -3.32 -20.17
N VAL A 150 5.02 -2.75 -21.35
CA VAL A 150 4.37 -1.49 -21.74
C VAL A 150 3.58 -1.73 -23.02
N ALA A 151 2.30 -1.40 -22.99
CA ALA A 151 1.39 -1.64 -24.13
C ALA A 151 1.47 -3.07 -24.70
N GLY A 152 1.54 -4.06 -23.82
CA GLY A 152 1.60 -5.49 -24.15
C GLY A 152 2.95 -5.98 -24.70
N ARG A 153 4.01 -5.16 -24.65
CA ARG A 153 5.36 -5.55 -25.09
C ARG A 153 6.32 -5.54 -23.91
N GLU A 154 7.21 -6.51 -23.86
CA GLU A 154 8.27 -6.53 -22.86
C GLU A 154 9.20 -5.32 -23.06
N ALA A 155 9.30 -4.49 -22.03
CA ALA A 155 10.10 -3.28 -22.02
C ALA A 155 11.40 -3.45 -21.24
N ALA A 156 11.37 -4.22 -20.13
CA ALA A 156 12.55 -4.47 -19.32
C ALA A 156 12.34 -5.66 -18.36
N THR A 157 13.46 -6.22 -17.88
CA THR A 157 13.51 -7.21 -16.80
C THR A 157 14.60 -6.85 -15.80
N GLY A 158 14.45 -7.29 -14.56
CA GLY A 158 15.43 -7.11 -13.50
C GLY A 158 15.12 -8.01 -12.31
N ARG A 159 15.72 -7.72 -11.16
CA ARG A 159 15.52 -8.49 -9.93
C ARG A 159 14.69 -7.71 -8.92
N VAL A 160 13.98 -8.44 -8.07
CA VAL A 160 13.29 -7.85 -6.94
C VAL A 160 14.28 -7.05 -6.07
N GLY A 161 13.89 -5.83 -5.70
CA GLY A 161 14.73 -4.91 -4.94
C GLY A 161 15.66 -4.02 -5.76
N GLU A 162 15.75 -4.25 -7.08
CA GLU A 162 16.53 -3.41 -8.00
C GLU A 162 15.62 -2.43 -8.75
N PRO A 163 16.01 -1.17 -8.95
CA PRO A 163 15.24 -0.20 -9.73
C PRO A 163 15.38 -0.48 -11.24
N ILE A 164 14.28 -0.78 -11.89
CA ILE A 164 14.18 -1.01 -13.34
C ILE A 164 13.58 0.24 -13.97
N ARG A 165 14.36 1.00 -14.74
CA ARG A 165 13.87 2.20 -15.41
C ARG A 165 13.39 1.87 -16.82
N VAL A 166 12.19 2.34 -17.12
CA VAL A 166 11.49 2.04 -18.37
C VAL A 166 11.08 3.33 -19.06
N ARG A 167 11.25 3.39 -20.38
CA ARG A 167 10.67 4.42 -21.23
C ARG A 167 9.25 3.99 -21.61
N LEU A 168 8.31 4.94 -21.49
CA LEU A 168 6.89 4.74 -21.81
C LEU A 168 6.58 5.08 -23.25
#